data_a87c3a353d550554735f9f6d40391282
#
_entry.id   a87c3a353d550554735f9f6d40391282
#
_cell.length_a   1.000
_cell.length_b   1.000
_cell.length_c   1.000
_cell.angle_alpha   90.00
_cell.angle_beta   90.00
_cell.angle_gamma   90.00
#
_symmetry.space_group_name_H-M   'P 1'
#
loop_
_entity.id
_entity.type
_entity.pdbx_description
1 polymer ?
#
loop_
_entity_poly.entity_id
_entity_poly.type
_entity_poly.pdbx_seq_one_letter_code
_entity_poly.pdbx_strand_id
1 'polypeptide(L)'
;MKKKLIIIGAGGFAKAVIDSLDHNEYALEGFVDSLKSGMHQGYPIVGHSLSDISLPTEYYYFIAIGDPDDRALWLSQIRDLKLETINVIDKTAIVSTRSSIGTCIYIGKMAIVNCDSQLEDGVVINTRALIEHGNHISYCTNISTNVVLNGDVYVGE
;
A
#
# COMPACT_ATOMS: atom_id res chain seq x y z
N MET A 1 -16.08 0.52 16.23
CA MET A 1 -14.71 0.92 16.65
C MET A 1 -13.85 0.91 15.39
N LYS A 2 -12.99 1.91 15.16
CA LYS A 2 -12.09 1.91 13.99
C LYS A 2 -11.00 0.86 14.16
N LYS A 3 -10.54 0.30 13.04
CA LYS A 3 -9.39 -0.61 13.02
C LYS A 3 -8.10 0.18 13.25
N LYS A 4 -7.26 -0.27 14.19
CA LYS A 4 -5.97 0.38 14.46
C LYS A 4 -4.99 0.08 13.34
N LEU A 5 -4.33 1.10 12.79
CA LEU A 5 -3.40 0.98 11.68
C LEU A 5 -2.01 1.49 12.07
N ILE A 6 -0.99 0.74 11.69
CA ILE A 6 0.41 1.19 11.67
C ILE A 6 0.88 1.23 10.22
N ILE A 7 1.51 2.32 9.82
CA ILE A 7 2.14 2.46 8.51
C ILE A 7 3.64 2.22 8.63
N ILE A 8 4.19 1.36 7.79
CA ILE A 8 5.62 1.10 7.69
C ILE A 8 6.21 2.02 6.62
N GLY A 9 7.19 2.81 7.03
CA GLY A 9 7.80 3.86 6.22
C GLY A 9 7.15 5.23 6.44
N ALA A 10 7.95 6.20 6.89
CA ALA A 10 7.56 7.59 7.14
C ALA A 10 8.18 8.54 6.10
N GLY A 11 8.13 8.16 4.83
CA GLY A 11 8.67 8.92 3.70
C GLY A 11 7.63 9.81 2.99
N GLY A 12 7.98 10.23 1.79
CA GLY A 12 7.08 11.01 0.92
C GLY A 12 5.84 10.24 0.52
N PHE A 13 5.97 8.94 0.24
CA PHE A 13 4.86 8.09 -0.13
C PHE A 13 3.82 7.94 0.99
N ALA A 14 4.26 7.90 2.26
CA ALA A 14 3.34 7.87 3.40
C ALA A 14 2.36 9.05 3.42
N LYS A 15 2.74 10.22 2.90
CA LYS A 15 1.84 11.38 2.80
C LYS A 15 0.66 11.10 1.86
N ALA A 16 0.94 10.48 0.70
CA ALA A 16 -0.09 10.11 -0.26
C ALA A 16 -1.00 9.00 0.29
N VAL A 17 -0.42 8.04 1.01
CA VAL A 17 -1.17 6.96 1.67
C VAL A 17 -2.14 7.51 2.70
N ILE A 18 -1.70 8.41 3.58
CA ILE A 18 -2.56 9.05 4.60
C ILE A 18 -3.70 9.84 3.94
N ASP A 19 -3.41 10.58 2.87
CA ASP A 19 -4.38 11.42 2.17
C ASP A 19 -5.44 10.60 1.42
N SER A 20 -5.13 9.34 1.08
CA SER A 20 -6.04 8.39 0.42
C SER A 20 -6.71 7.39 1.39
N LEU A 21 -6.30 7.39 2.66
CA LEU A 21 -6.80 6.45 3.67
C LEU A 21 -8.26 6.73 4.03
N ASP A 22 -9.08 5.70 4.17
CA ASP A 22 -10.41 5.85 4.77
C ASP A 22 -10.31 6.02 6.29
N HIS A 23 -10.27 7.26 6.73
CA HIS A 23 -10.22 7.63 8.14
C HIS A 23 -11.51 7.31 8.92
N ASN A 24 -12.59 6.87 8.27
CA ASN A 24 -13.79 6.39 8.97
C ASN A 24 -13.61 4.93 9.39
N GLU A 25 -12.91 4.14 8.60
CA GLU A 25 -12.63 2.73 8.87
C GLU A 25 -11.39 2.55 9.73
N TYR A 26 -10.31 3.29 9.47
CA TYR A 26 -9.01 3.13 10.10
C TYR A 26 -8.63 4.30 11.01
N ALA A 27 -8.01 3.99 12.15
CA ALA A 27 -7.33 4.94 13.03
C ALA A 27 -5.82 4.73 12.87
N LEU A 28 -5.12 5.70 12.29
CA LEU A 28 -3.66 5.67 12.21
C LEU A 28 -3.08 5.94 13.60
N GLU A 29 -2.36 4.96 14.16
CA GLU A 29 -1.74 5.04 15.48
C GLU A 29 -0.28 5.54 15.41
N GLY A 30 0.40 5.31 14.29
CA GLY A 30 1.77 5.76 14.10
C GLY A 30 2.48 5.06 12.96
N PHE A 31 3.80 5.23 12.95
CA PHE A 31 4.70 4.67 11.93
C PHE A 31 5.74 3.76 12.54
N VAL A 32 6.15 2.76 11.76
CA VAL A 32 7.43 2.07 11.92
C VAL A 32 8.36 2.57 10.81
N ASP A 33 9.54 3.08 11.18
CA ASP A 33 10.54 3.56 10.21
C ASP A 33 11.95 3.25 10.73
N SER A 34 12.74 2.52 9.96
CA SER A 34 14.07 2.05 10.38
C SER A 34 15.09 3.15 10.64
N LEU A 35 14.86 4.36 10.12
CA LEU A 35 15.81 5.48 10.17
C LEU A 35 15.29 6.70 10.92
N LYS A 36 13.97 6.90 10.96
CA LYS A 36 13.35 8.12 11.50
C LYS A 36 12.84 7.90 12.91
N SER A 37 12.83 8.98 13.68
CA SER A 37 12.25 9.06 15.03
C SER A 37 11.39 10.31 15.19
N GLY A 38 10.63 10.39 16.28
CA GLY A 38 9.81 11.55 16.60
C GLY A 38 8.46 11.50 15.92
N MET A 39 8.10 12.53 15.16
CA MET A 39 6.76 12.69 14.56
C MET A 39 6.85 12.80 13.04
N HIS A 40 5.88 12.20 12.33
CA HIS A 40 5.69 12.37 10.91
C HIS A 40 4.20 12.62 10.61
N GLN A 41 3.89 13.68 9.86
CA GLN A 41 2.50 14.07 9.53
C GLN A 41 1.55 14.11 10.74
N GLY A 42 2.05 14.51 11.91
CA GLY A 42 1.25 14.60 13.15
C GLY A 42 1.12 13.28 13.92
N TYR A 43 1.73 12.20 13.47
CA TYR A 43 1.70 10.88 14.12
C TYR A 43 3.08 10.45 14.61
N PRO A 44 3.19 9.69 15.71
CA PRO A 44 4.47 9.27 16.24
C PRO A 44 5.13 8.18 15.38
N ILE A 45 6.48 8.16 15.40
CA ILE A 45 7.23 6.95 15.04
C ILE A 45 7.25 6.05 16.28
N VAL A 46 6.53 4.94 16.21
CA VAL A 46 6.31 4.03 17.35
C VAL A 46 7.33 2.90 17.44
N GLY A 47 8.19 2.76 16.44
CA GLY A 47 9.26 1.77 16.43
C GLY A 47 10.11 1.86 15.17
N HIS A 48 11.23 1.14 15.18
CA HIS A 48 12.15 1.03 14.05
C HIS A 48 12.05 -0.33 13.34
N SER A 49 11.35 -1.28 13.97
CA SER A 49 11.10 -2.63 13.48
C SER A 49 9.75 -3.14 14.00
N LEU A 50 9.26 -4.23 13.43
CA LEU A 50 8.02 -4.86 13.91
C LEU A 50 8.16 -5.43 15.33
N SER A 51 9.38 -5.77 15.76
CA SER A 51 9.63 -6.26 17.14
C SER A 51 9.46 -5.19 18.21
N ASP A 52 9.45 -3.91 17.84
CA ASP A 52 9.25 -2.81 18.79
C ASP A 52 7.76 -2.60 19.10
N ILE A 53 6.86 -3.23 18.33
CA ILE A 53 5.42 -3.08 18.49
C ILE A 53 4.92 -4.08 19.53
N SER A 54 4.40 -3.56 20.64
CA SER A 54 3.69 -4.37 21.62
C SER A 54 2.37 -4.88 21.04
N LEU A 55 2.09 -6.18 21.16
CA LEU A 55 0.86 -6.83 20.68
C LEU A 55 0.61 -6.55 19.16
N PRO A 56 1.56 -6.92 18.27
CA PRO A 56 1.50 -6.54 16.86
C PRO A 56 0.25 -7.09 16.14
N THR A 57 -0.37 -8.16 16.63
CA THR A 57 -1.59 -8.74 16.07
C THR A 57 -2.86 -7.91 16.34
N GLU A 58 -2.78 -6.87 17.16
CA GLU A 58 -3.90 -5.93 17.37
C GLU A 58 -4.01 -4.85 16.31
N TYR A 59 -3.02 -4.78 15.41
CA TYR A 59 -2.95 -3.75 14.38
C TYR A 59 -3.09 -4.34 12.98
N TYR A 60 -3.62 -3.54 12.08
CA TYR A 60 -3.46 -3.69 10.65
C TYR A 60 -2.22 -2.92 10.18
N TYR A 61 -1.65 -3.33 9.06
CA TYR A 61 -0.42 -2.73 8.54
C TYR A 61 -0.59 -2.29 7.09
N PHE A 62 0.12 -1.22 6.73
CA PHE A 62 0.34 -0.83 5.35
C PHE A 62 1.79 -0.42 5.15
N ILE A 63 2.41 -0.83 4.03
CA ILE A 63 3.82 -0.52 3.75
C ILE A 63 3.87 0.66 2.78
N ALA A 64 4.26 1.84 3.29
CA ALA A 64 4.40 3.09 2.53
C ALA A 64 5.84 3.36 2.13
N ILE A 65 6.52 2.35 1.58
CA ILE A 65 7.90 2.41 1.08
C ILE A 65 7.85 2.37 -0.44
N GLY A 66 8.47 3.39 -1.08
CA GLY A 66 8.46 3.54 -2.53
C GLY A 66 9.37 2.56 -3.26
N ASP A 67 10.48 2.17 -2.65
CA ASP A 67 11.39 1.18 -3.19
C ASP A 67 10.73 -0.21 -3.20
N PRO A 68 10.68 -0.92 -4.36
CA PRO A 68 10.01 -2.21 -4.46
C PRO A 68 10.72 -3.32 -3.69
N ASP A 69 12.05 -3.33 -3.64
CA ASP A 69 12.82 -4.36 -2.95
C ASP A 69 12.66 -4.23 -1.44
N ASP A 70 12.77 -3.02 -0.91
CA ASP A 70 12.51 -2.73 0.51
C ASP A 70 11.07 -3.06 0.89
N ARG A 71 10.10 -2.74 0.03
CA ARG A 71 8.69 -3.07 0.26
C ARG A 71 8.47 -4.58 0.30
N ALA A 72 9.12 -5.32 -0.59
CA ALA A 72 9.07 -6.79 -0.63
C ALA A 72 9.64 -7.41 0.65
N LEU A 73 10.76 -6.88 1.16
CA LEU A 73 11.36 -7.34 2.43
C LEU A 73 10.41 -7.16 3.61
N TRP A 74 9.77 -5.99 3.73
CA TRP A 74 8.80 -5.74 4.80
C TRP A 74 7.56 -6.60 4.68
N LEU A 75 7.08 -6.82 3.45
CA LEU A 75 5.90 -7.66 3.20
C LEU A 75 6.17 -9.14 3.56
N SER A 76 7.39 -9.62 3.31
CA SER A 76 7.83 -10.95 3.76
C SER A 76 7.80 -11.06 5.30
N GLN A 77 8.34 -10.06 6.01
CA GLN A 77 8.32 -10.05 7.48
C GLN A 77 6.89 -10.06 8.06
N ILE A 78 5.99 -9.26 7.48
CA ILE A 78 4.57 -9.23 7.85
C ILE A 78 3.93 -10.60 7.67
N ARG A 79 4.21 -11.26 6.54
CA ARG A 79 3.71 -12.60 6.22
C ARG A 79 4.23 -13.65 7.20
N ASP A 80 5.53 -13.64 7.50
CA ASP A 80 6.16 -14.57 8.43
C ASP A 80 5.58 -14.45 9.86
N LEU A 81 5.25 -13.23 10.27
CA LEU A 81 4.62 -12.93 11.55
C LEU A 81 3.09 -13.10 11.52
N LYS A 82 2.51 -13.44 10.38
CA LYS A 82 1.06 -13.61 10.15
C LYS A 82 0.25 -12.37 10.57
N LEU A 83 0.79 -11.19 10.29
CA LEU A 83 0.13 -9.91 10.55
C LEU A 83 -0.80 -9.53 9.39
N GLU A 84 -1.86 -8.81 9.68
CA GLU A 84 -2.86 -8.42 8.69
C GLU A 84 -2.48 -7.10 8.00
N THR A 85 -2.57 -7.08 6.67
CA THR A 85 -2.39 -5.86 5.86
C THR A 85 -3.73 -5.34 5.36
N ILE A 86 -3.74 -4.06 4.98
CA ILE A 86 -4.87 -3.43 4.28
C ILE A 86 -4.45 -3.02 2.87
N ASN A 87 -5.43 -2.84 2.01
CA ASN A 87 -5.28 -2.09 0.76
C ASN A 87 -5.69 -0.64 0.99
N VAL A 88 -4.95 0.29 0.41
CA VAL A 88 -5.31 1.72 0.42
C VAL A 88 -5.70 2.11 -0.98
N ILE A 89 -7.00 2.25 -1.20
CA ILE A 89 -7.59 2.61 -2.49
C ILE A 89 -8.25 3.98 -2.33
N ASP A 90 -7.73 4.97 -3.04
CA ASP A 90 -8.29 6.32 -2.98
C ASP A 90 -9.76 6.32 -3.45
N LYS A 91 -10.60 7.07 -2.76
CA LYS A 91 -12.04 7.17 -3.07
C LYS A 91 -12.36 7.68 -4.48
N THR A 92 -11.38 8.29 -5.16
CA THR A 92 -11.51 8.77 -6.54
C THR A 92 -11.00 7.76 -7.57
N ALA A 93 -10.38 6.67 -7.11
CA ALA A 93 -9.95 5.60 -8.01
C ALA A 93 -11.16 4.80 -8.53
N ILE A 94 -11.05 4.29 -9.74
CA ILE A 94 -12.06 3.43 -10.36
C ILE A 94 -11.43 2.04 -10.52
N VAL A 95 -11.95 1.07 -9.79
CA VAL A 95 -11.46 -0.31 -9.83
C VAL A 95 -12.59 -1.23 -10.25
N SER A 96 -12.37 -1.98 -11.31
CA SER A 96 -13.35 -2.96 -11.79
C SER A 96 -13.54 -4.07 -10.76
N THR A 97 -14.79 -4.45 -10.51
CA THR A 97 -15.13 -5.61 -9.66
C THR A 97 -14.68 -6.94 -10.26
N ARG A 98 -14.29 -6.95 -11.52
CA ARG A 98 -13.76 -8.12 -12.24
C ARG A 98 -12.23 -8.19 -12.21
N SER A 99 -11.54 -7.21 -11.62
CA SER A 99 -10.10 -7.29 -11.39
C SER A 99 -9.79 -8.10 -10.13
N SER A 100 -8.62 -8.74 -10.12
CA SER A 100 -8.08 -9.46 -8.96
C SER A 100 -7.04 -8.56 -8.27
N ILE A 101 -7.29 -8.27 -6.99
CA ILE A 101 -6.46 -7.36 -6.21
C ILE A 101 -5.85 -8.14 -5.04
N GLY A 102 -4.52 -8.17 -4.96
CA GLY A 102 -3.77 -8.79 -3.85
C GLY A 102 -3.87 -7.99 -2.54
N THR A 103 -2.86 -8.10 -1.71
CA THR A 103 -2.80 -7.46 -0.39
C THR A 103 -1.74 -6.37 -0.34
N CYS A 104 -1.87 -5.41 0.59
CA CYS A 104 -0.95 -4.29 0.78
C CYS A 104 -0.77 -3.42 -0.48
N ILE A 105 -1.82 -3.24 -1.25
CA ILE A 105 -1.84 -2.51 -2.52
C ILE A 105 -2.23 -1.06 -2.29
N TYR A 106 -1.55 -0.15 -3.00
CA TYR A 106 -1.95 1.25 -3.12
C TYR A 106 -2.54 1.53 -4.50
N ILE A 107 -3.74 2.11 -4.54
CA ILE A 107 -4.32 2.65 -5.77
C ILE A 107 -4.62 4.13 -5.52
N GLY A 108 -3.84 4.99 -6.15
CA GLY A 108 -3.83 6.43 -5.93
C GLY A 108 -4.99 7.16 -6.57
N LYS A 109 -5.02 8.48 -6.33
CA LYS A 109 -6.08 9.37 -6.81
C LYS A 109 -6.29 9.28 -8.31
N MET A 110 -7.56 9.14 -8.72
CA MET A 110 -7.99 9.10 -10.11
C MET A 110 -7.32 7.99 -10.95
N ALA A 111 -6.72 6.99 -10.33
CA ALA A 111 -6.22 5.82 -11.04
C ALA A 111 -7.39 4.93 -11.48
N ILE A 112 -7.20 4.22 -12.59
CA ILE A 112 -8.22 3.32 -13.16
C ILE A 112 -7.59 1.94 -13.34
N VAL A 113 -8.29 0.92 -12.83
CA VAL A 113 -7.96 -0.49 -13.05
C VAL A 113 -9.16 -1.18 -13.68
N ASN A 114 -9.02 -1.53 -14.94
CA ASN A 114 -10.08 -2.13 -15.73
C ASN A 114 -10.18 -3.66 -15.51
N CYS A 115 -11.24 -4.24 -16.10
CA CYS A 115 -11.62 -5.63 -15.88
C CYS A 115 -10.53 -6.64 -16.27
N ASP A 116 -10.59 -7.80 -15.62
CA ASP A 116 -9.72 -8.96 -15.87
C ASP A 116 -8.22 -8.68 -15.62
N SER A 117 -7.90 -7.52 -15.02
CA SER A 117 -6.53 -7.20 -14.59
C SER A 117 -6.22 -7.87 -13.25
N GLN A 118 -4.96 -8.27 -13.06
CA GLN A 118 -4.44 -8.91 -11.86
C GLN A 118 -3.33 -8.04 -11.26
N LEU A 119 -3.51 -7.62 -10.01
CA LEU A 119 -2.48 -6.91 -9.24
C LEU A 119 -2.01 -7.82 -8.12
N GLU A 120 -0.73 -8.21 -8.14
CA GLU A 120 -0.15 -9.01 -7.07
C GLU A 120 0.12 -8.19 -5.81
N ASP A 121 0.50 -8.86 -4.71
CA ASP A 121 0.72 -8.21 -3.43
C ASP A 121 1.75 -7.09 -3.50
N GLY A 122 1.52 -6.01 -2.75
CA GLY A 122 2.45 -4.90 -2.64
C GLY A 122 2.52 -3.97 -3.85
N VAL A 123 1.69 -4.16 -4.88
CA VAL A 123 1.66 -3.31 -6.07
C VAL A 123 1.24 -1.87 -5.72
N VAL A 124 1.87 -0.90 -6.36
CA VAL A 124 1.55 0.52 -6.24
C VAL A 124 1.11 1.07 -7.58
N ILE A 125 -0.15 1.47 -7.68
CA ILE A 125 -0.72 2.18 -8.83
C ILE A 125 -0.83 3.66 -8.47
N ASN A 126 0.05 4.49 -9.00
CA ASN A 126 0.12 5.91 -8.63
C ASN A 126 -0.99 6.74 -9.29
N THR A 127 -1.05 8.01 -8.87
CA THR A 127 -2.06 8.99 -9.30
C THR A 127 -2.26 9.00 -10.81
N ARG A 128 -3.53 8.86 -11.24
CA ARG A 128 -3.95 8.91 -12.64
C ARG A 128 -3.31 7.86 -13.57
N ALA A 129 -2.75 6.79 -13.04
CA ALA A 129 -2.35 5.67 -13.87
C ALA A 129 -3.60 4.96 -14.41
N LEU A 130 -3.54 4.54 -15.66
CA LEU A 130 -4.60 3.81 -16.35
C LEU A 130 -4.09 2.39 -16.68
N ILE A 131 -4.73 1.41 -16.08
CA ILE A 131 -4.49 -0.01 -16.32
C ILE A 131 -5.69 -0.53 -17.11
N GLU A 132 -5.50 -0.76 -18.42
CA GLU A 132 -6.55 -1.32 -19.26
C GLU A 132 -6.79 -2.82 -18.95
N HIS A 133 -7.77 -3.43 -19.60
CA HIS A 133 -8.21 -4.81 -19.36
C HIS A 133 -7.08 -5.85 -19.51
N GLY A 134 -7.18 -6.95 -18.77
CA GLY A 134 -6.31 -8.13 -18.96
C GLY A 134 -4.86 -7.95 -18.55
N ASN A 135 -4.50 -6.86 -17.88
CA ASN A 135 -3.12 -6.62 -17.45
C ASN A 135 -2.73 -7.50 -16.26
N HIS A 136 -1.48 -7.93 -16.20
CA HIS A 136 -0.89 -8.58 -15.05
C HIS A 136 0.27 -7.74 -14.53
N ILE A 137 0.15 -7.26 -13.29
CA ILE A 137 1.16 -6.46 -12.60
C ILE A 137 1.75 -7.31 -11.47
N SER A 138 3.03 -7.63 -11.59
CA SER A 138 3.73 -8.53 -10.68
C SER A 138 4.01 -7.90 -9.31
N TYR A 139 4.41 -8.77 -8.39
CA TYR A 139 4.69 -8.50 -6.99
C TYR A 139 5.53 -7.24 -6.77
N CYS A 140 5.10 -6.39 -5.85
CA CYS A 140 5.75 -5.14 -5.47
C CYS A 140 6.10 -4.16 -6.61
N THR A 141 5.50 -4.31 -7.79
CA THR A 141 5.74 -3.40 -8.93
C THR A 141 5.14 -2.02 -8.69
N ASN A 142 5.81 -0.98 -9.18
CA ASN A 142 5.33 0.40 -9.19
C ASN A 142 4.88 0.82 -10.59
N ILE A 143 3.61 1.20 -10.72
CA ILE A 143 3.12 1.91 -11.90
C ILE A 143 3.07 3.40 -11.57
N SER A 144 3.94 4.17 -12.21
CA SER A 144 4.15 5.59 -11.91
C SER A 144 2.96 6.47 -12.32
N THR A 145 2.97 7.71 -11.81
CA THR A 145 1.95 8.72 -12.11
C THR A 145 1.74 8.91 -13.62
N ASN A 146 0.49 8.95 -14.07
CA ASN A 146 0.06 9.13 -15.46
C ASN A 146 0.54 8.04 -16.44
N VAL A 147 1.03 6.90 -15.99
CA VAL A 147 1.33 5.76 -16.85
C VAL A 147 0.03 5.21 -17.44
N VAL A 148 0.08 4.84 -18.70
CA VAL A 148 -1.00 4.12 -19.40
C VAL A 148 -0.48 2.77 -19.86
N LEU A 149 -1.10 1.71 -19.39
CA LEU A 149 -0.92 0.34 -19.89
C LEU A 149 -2.13 0.00 -20.75
N ASN A 150 -1.89 -0.32 -22.01
CA ASN A 150 -2.94 -0.84 -22.90
C ASN A 150 -3.34 -2.26 -22.48
N GLY A 151 -4.35 -2.84 -23.16
CA GLY A 151 -4.84 -4.16 -22.79
C GLY A 151 -3.78 -5.27 -22.93
N ASP A 152 -3.90 -6.29 -22.05
CA ASP A 152 -3.12 -7.55 -22.09
C ASP A 152 -1.60 -7.35 -21.95
N VAL A 153 -1.16 -6.38 -21.15
CA VAL A 153 0.26 -6.15 -20.84
C VAL A 153 0.66 -6.89 -19.57
N TYR A 154 1.82 -7.52 -19.61
CA TYR A 154 2.50 -8.08 -18.44
C TYR A 154 3.62 -7.14 -17.99
N VAL A 155 3.60 -6.73 -16.74
CA VAL A 155 4.67 -5.95 -16.09
C VAL A 155 5.32 -6.83 -15.03
N GLY A 156 6.59 -7.17 -15.24
CA GLY A 156 7.40 -7.97 -14.31
C GLY A 156 7.83 -7.20 -13.05
N GLU A 157 8.52 -7.92 -12.17
CA GLU A 157 9.18 -7.38 -10.97
C GLU A 157 10.33 -6.43 -11.33
#